data_9139800da1df5f5d66af85d309436902
#
_entry.id   9139800da1df5f5d66af85d309436902
#
_cell.length_a   1.000
_cell.length_b   1.000
_cell.length_c   1.000
_cell.angle_alpha   90.00
_cell.angle_beta   90.00
_cell.angle_gamma   90.00
#
_symmetry.space_group_name_H-M   'P 1'
#
loop_
_entity.id
_entity.type
_entity.pdbx_description
1 polymer ?
#
loop_
_entity_poly.entity_id
_entity_poly.type
_entity_poly.pdbx_seq_one_letter_code
_entity_poly.pdbx_strand_id
1 'polypeptide(L)'
;MIVFPDSNIFVHFKPIENWDWSSYNNRDFKVGLCMSVVNELDKVKYSANTNTTKRRVQELVRKFSSSVDNTFNGIPFVIVVPGKLNELILNKHFDKDDKDDLFIATVLNFRHDNPNEETCIISNDLGVQLKCKVHNLQYQIPAEEYLIQEDDAVTKEIKKLTAELNRVKNLQPILRLQFDNGEIFKKFDVTEPWKEYQD
;
A
#
# COMPACT_ATOMS: atom_id res chain seq x y z
N MET A 1 -11.05 -21.37 -10.17
CA MET A 1 -11.53 -20.14 -9.50
C MET A 1 -10.48 -19.04 -9.64
N ILE A 2 -10.87 -17.79 -9.87
CA ILE A 2 -9.95 -16.65 -9.93
C ILE A 2 -10.23 -15.72 -8.77
N VAL A 3 -9.18 -15.40 -8.01
CA VAL A 3 -9.23 -14.54 -6.83
C VAL A 3 -8.64 -13.19 -7.19
N PHE A 4 -9.36 -12.12 -6.92
CA PHE A 4 -8.96 -10.75 -7.21
C PHE A 4 -8.63 -10.00 -5.91
N PRO A 5 -7.36 -9.94 -5.50
CA PRO A 5 -6.97 -9.15 -4.35
C PRO A 5 -7.01 -7.65 -4.69
N ASP A 6 -7.55 -6.87 -3.76
CA ASP A 6 -7.44 -5.42 -3.78
C ASP A 6 -6.01 -4.97 -3.45
N SER A 7 -5.66 -3.74 -3.80
CA SER A 7 -4.34 -3.14 -3.54
C SER A 7 -3.96 -3.17 -2.06
N ASN A 8 -4.91 -2.96 -1.16
CA ASN A 8 -4.72 -2.99 0.29
C ASN A 8 -4.20 -4.34 0.78
N ILE A 9 -4.59 -5.44 0.13
CA ILE A 9 -4.11 -6.79 0.45
C ILE A 9 -2.60 -6.89 0.27
N PHE A 10 -2.09 -6.37 -0.83
CA PHE A 10 -0.66 -6.38 -1.12
C PHE A 10 0.15 -5.43 -0.23
N VAL A 11 -0.48 -4.36 0.24
CA VAL A 11 0.19 -3.31 1.04
C VAL A 11 0.22 -3.66 2.53
N HIS A 12 -0.88 -4.17 3.08
CA HIS A 12 -1.07 -4.31 4.51
C HIS A 12 -1.04 -5.74 5.04
N PHE A 13 -1.09 -6.73 4.15
CA PHE A 13 -1.12 -8.14 4.55
C PHE A 13 0.17 -8.88 4.19
N LYS A 14 0.40 -10.02 4.84
CA LYS A 14 1.48 -10.94 4.51
C LYS A 14 1.37 -11.33 3.03
N PRO A 15 2.50 -11.67 2.38
CA PRO A 15 2.48 -12.13 1.01
C PRO A 15 1.44 -13.24 0.80
N ILE A 16 0.61 -13.11 -0.23
CA ILE A 16 -0.51 -14.00 -0.49
C ILE A 16 -0.07 -15.46 -0.73
N GLU A 17 1.16 -15.68 -1.14
CA GLU A 17 1.76 -17.00 -1.28
C GLU A 17 1.97 -17.72 0.06
N ASN A 18 1.91 -17.00 1.18
CA ASN A 18 2.07 -17.55 2.53
C ASN A 18 0.73 -17.77 3.24
N TRP A 19 -0.38 -17.56 2.53
CA TRP A 19 -1.70 -17.78 3.10
C TRP A 19 -2.11 -19.23 3.01
N ASP A 20 -2.94 -19.69 3.96
CA ASP A 20 -3.57 -20.98 3.88
C ASP A 20 -4.77 -20.93 2.92
N TRP A 21 -4.57 -21.48 1.73
CA TRP A 21 -5.59 -21.56 0.68
C TRP A 21 -6.44 -22.84 0.75
N SER A 22 -6.25 -23.67 1.77
CA SER A 22 -6.97 -24.96 1.91
C SER A 22 -8.49 -24.78 2.03
N SER A 23 -8.93 -23.64 2.61
CA SER A 23 -10.36 -23.29 2.72
C SER A 23 -11.05 -23.05 1.36
N TYR A 24 -10.29 -22.86 0.29
CA TYR A 24 -10.81 -22.71 -1.07
C TYR A 24 -11.03 -24.04 -1.81
N ASN A 25 -11.30 -25.11 -1.05
CA ASN A 25 -11.68 -26.43 -1.56
C ASN A 25 -10.67 -27.10 -2.49
N ASN A 26 -9.38 -27.03 -2.26
CA ASN A 26 -8.32 -27.66 -3.08
C ASN A 26 -8.49 -27.45 -4.60
N ARG A 27 -9.23 -26.44 -5.03
CA ARG A 27 -9.39 -26.10 -6.44
C ARG A 27 -8.16 -25.35 -6.91
N ASP A 28 -7.73 -25.63 -8.11
CA ASP A 28 -6.74 -24.81 -8.80
C ASP A 28 -7.24 -23.36 -8.82
N PHE A 29 -6.63 -22.50 -8.00
CA PHE A 29 -6.96 -21.09 -8.03
C PHE A 29 -5.85 -20.29 -8.72
N LYS A 30 -6.24 -19.17 -9.31
CA LYS A 30 -5.35 -18.20 -9.93
C LYS A 30 -5.60 -16.84 -9.32
N VAL A 31 -4.57 -16.01 -9.28
CA VAL A 31 -4.71 -14.62 -8.84
C VAL A 31 -4.98 -13.75 -10.05
N GLY A 32 -6.10 -13.03 -10.03
CA GLY A 32 -6.44 -12.01 -11.01
C GLY A 32 -5.81 -10.67 -10.63
N LEU A 33 -4.86 -10.19 -11.41
CA LEU A 33 -4.24 -8.88 -11.22
C LEU A 33 -4.90 -7.85 -12.12
N CYS A 34 -5.77 -7.03 -11.57
CA CYS A 34 -6.34 -5.89 -12.29
C CYS A 34 -5.29 -4.80 -12.51
N MET A 35 -5.25 -4.21 -13.70
CA MET A 35 -4.31 -3.12 -14.00
C MET A 35 -4.52 -1.90 -13.11
N SER A 36 -5.74 -1.65 -12.61
CA SER A 36 -5.99 -0.60 -11.61
C SER A 36 -5.18 -0.83 -10.34
N VAL A 37 -5.17 -2.07 -9.83
CA VAL A 37 -4.39 -2.49 -8.66
C VAL A 37 -2.88 -2.36 -8.93
N VAL A 38 -2.40 -2.83 -10.07
CA VAL A 38 -0.98 -2.71 -10.45
C VAL A 38 -0.55 -1.25 -10.50
N ASN A 39 -1.35 -0.37 -11.12
CA ASN A 39 -1.08 1.06 -11.20
C ASN A 39 -1.08 1.74 -9.83
N GLU A 40 -1.91 1.27 -8.91
CA GLU A 40 -1.93 1.75 -7.54
C GLU A 40 -0.69 1.33 -6.77
N LEU A 41 -0.31 0.06 -6.85
CA LEU A 41 0.93 -0.45 -6.26
C LEU A 41 2.16 0.30 -6.80
N ASP A 42 2.17 0.63 -8.10
CA ASP A 42 3.25 1.41 -8.71
C ASP A 42 3.36 2.83 -8.11
N LYS A 43 2.23 3.46 -7.77
CA LYS A 43 2.20 4.75 -7.05
C LYS A 43 2.68 4.59 -5.61
N VAL A 44 2.19 3.57 -4.90
CA VAL A 44 2.52 3.31 -3.49
C VAL A 44 4.02 3.08 -3.29
N LYS A 45 4.71 2.46 -4.23
CA LYS A 45 6.17 2.23 -4.14
C LYS A 45 6.98 3.53 -4.01
N TYR A 46 6.41 4.68 -4.43
CA TYR A 46 7.06 5.99 -4.30
C TYR A 46 6.49 6.82 -3.14
N SER A 47 5.19 6.70 -2.86
CA SER A 47 4.45 7.58 -1.94
C SER A 47 4.21 6.97 -0.55
N ALA A 48 4.52 5.69 -0.31
CA ALA A 48 4.28 5.07 0.99
C ALA A 48 5.02 5.81 2.12
N ASN A 49 4.37 5.87 3.29
CA ASN A 49 4.86 6.61 4.44
C ASN A 49 6.07 5.94 5.12
N THR A 50 6.25 4.63 4.96
CA THR A 50 7.36 3.89 5.55
C THR A 50 8.27 3.28 4.50
N ASN A 51 9.58 3.25 4.80
CA ASN A 51 10.56 2.62 3.91
C ASN A 51 10.32 1.10 3.79
N THR A 52 9.81 0.48 4.83
CA THR A 52 9.49 -0.95 4.85
C THR A 52 8.38 -1.27 3.84
N THR A 53 7.29 -0.50 3.87
CA THR A 53 6.19 -0.65 2.90
C THR A 53 6.67 -0.38 1.47
N LYS A 54 7.48 0.67 1.25
CA LYS A 54 8.07 0.95 -0.07
C LYS A 54 8.86 -0.24 -0.61
N ARG A 55 9.79 -0.78 0.18
CA ARG A 55 10.62 -1.92 -0.24
C ARG A 55 9.77 -3.13 -0.57
N ARG A 56 8.79 -3.45 0.27
CA ARG A 56 7.89 -4.59 0.06
C ARG A 56 7.10 -4.46 -1.24
N VAL A 57 6.51 -3.30 -1.50
CA VAL A 57 5.78 -3.04 -2.76
C VAL A 57 6.71 -3.05 -3.97
N GLN A 58 7.93 -2.51 -3.85
CA GLN A 58 8.94 -2.58 -4.91
C GLN A 58 9.34 -4.02 -5.26
N GLU A 59 9.53 -4.86 -4.25
CA GLU A 59 9.84 -6.28 -4.43
C GLU A 59 8.67 -7.01 -5.09
N LEU A 60 7.44 -6.72 -4.67
CA LEU A 60 6.23 -7.29 -5.26
C LEU A 60 6.10 -6.92 -6.76
N VAL A 61 6.20 -5.64 -7.09
CA VAL A 61 6.13 -5.16 -8.48
C VAL A 61 7.24 -5.78 -9.33
N ARG A 62 8.47 -5.90 -8.78
CA ARG A 62 9.57 -6.58 -9.46
C ARG A 62 9.24 -8.04 -9.75
N LYS A 63 8.71 -8.77 -8.75
CA LYS A 63 8.32 -10.18 -8.92
C LYS A 63 7.28 -10.35 -10.02
N PHE A 64 6.24 -9.51 -10.06
CA PHE A 64 5.26 -9.55 -11.15
C PHE A 64 5.89 -9.26 -12.53
N SER A 65 6.83 -8.31 -12.60
CA SER A 65 7.49 -7.94 -13.85
C SER A 65 8.49 -8.98 -14.35
N SER A 66 9.12 -9.74 -13.45
CA SER A 66 10.17 -10.72 -13.77
C SER A 66 9.63 -12.14 -13.95
N SER A 67 8.35 -12.37 -13.68
CA SER A 67 7.74 -13.70 -13.82
C SER A 67 7.55 -14.06 -15.29
N VAL A 68 8.34 -15.01 -15.77
CA VAL A 68 8.29 -15.50 -17.17
C VAL A 68 7.07 -16.41 -17.38
N ASP A 69 6.68 -17.17 -16.36
CA ASP A 69 5.63 -18.19 -16.46
C ASP A 69 4.27 -17.75 -15.90
N ASN A 70 4.07 -16.44 -15.65
CA ASN A 70 2.89 -15.92 -14.98
C ASN A 70 2.56 -16.66 -13.67
N THR A 71 3.59 -17.05 -12.93
CA THR A 71 3.45 -17.65 -11.61
C THR A 71 4.15 -16.79 -10.57
N PHE A 72 3.54 -16.67 -9.41
CA PHE A 72 4.06 -15.96 -8.26
C PHE A 72 4.29 -16.94 -7.12
N ASN A 73 5.55 -17.33 -6.90
CA ASN A 73 5.90 -18.39 -5.94
C ASN A 73 5.02 -19.65 -6.06
N GLY A 74 4.79 -20.12 -7.29
CA GLY A 74 3.98 -21.31 -7.57
C GLY A 74 2.47 -21.05 -7.69
N ILE A 75 1.99 -19.85 -7.38
CA ILE A 75 0.59 -19.47 -7.60
C ILE A 75 0.46 -18.84 -8.99
N PRO A 76 -0.33 -19.40 -9.90
CA PRO A 76 -0.55 -18.80 -11.21
C PRO A 76 -1.33 -17.50 -11.10
N PHE A 77 -0.96 -16.51 -11.90
CA PHE A 77 -1.70 -15.25 -11.99
C PHE A 77 -2.09 -14.92 -13.43
N VAL A 78 -3.15 -14.15 -13.55
CA VAL A 78 -3.67 -13.64 -14.83
C VAL A 78 -3.74 -12.12 -14.73
N ILE A 79 -3.12 -11.42 -15.68
CA ILE A 79 -3.25 -9.97 -15.78
C ILE A 79 -4.57 -9.66 -16.47
N VAL A 80 -5.43 -8.93 -15.77
CA VAL A 80 -6.74 -8.52 -16.30
C VAL A 80 -6.67 -7.04 -16.62
N VAL A 81 -6.65 -6.77 -17.92
CA VAL A 81 -6.72 -5.41 -18.43
C VAL A 81 -8.20 -5.01 -18.51
N PRO A 82 -8.59 -3.80 -18.06
CA PRO A 82 -9.93 -3.31 -18.32
C PRO A 82 -10.11 -3.26 -19.84
N GLY A 83 -10.92 -4.17 -20.38
CA GLY A 83 -11.35 -4.14 -21.75
C GLY A 83 -12.15 -2.86 -22.04
N LYS A 84 -12.68 -2.69 -23.25
CA LYS A 84 -13.74 -1.72 -23.48
C LYS A 84 -14.85 -2.06 -22.49
N LEU A 85 -14.99 -1.24 -21.43
CA LEU A 85 -16.02 -1.39 -20.44
C LEU A 85 -17.32 -1.59 -21.21
N ASN A 86 -17.89 -2.79 -21.15
CA ASN A 86 -19.07 -3.12 -21.89
C ASN A 86 -20.14 -2.09 -21.52
N GLU A 87 -20.93 -1.60 -22.48
CA GLU A 87 -21.96 -0.58 -22.25
C GLU A 87 -22.90 -0.95 -21.10
N LEU A 88 -23.10 -2.26 -20.85
CA LEU A 88 -23.84 -2.79 -19.71
C LEU A 88 -23.20 -2.43 -18.36
N ILE A 89 -21.90 -2.26 -18.30
CA ILE A 89 -21.14 -1.89 -17.09
C ILE A 89 -21.14 -0.38 -16.97
N LEU A 90 -20.97 0.35 -18.07
CA LEU A 90 -21.06 1.81 -18.12
C LEU A 90 -22.44 2.34 -17.67
N ASN A 91 -23.50 1.61 -17.95
CA ASN A 91 -24.86 1.95 -17.54
C ASN A 91 -25.14 1.75 -16.04
N LYS A 92 -24.21 1.16 -15.28
CA LYS A 92 -24.34 0.91 -13.83
C LYS A 92 -23.77 2.02 -12.93
N HIS A 93 -23.58 3.21 -13.45
CA HIS A 93 -23.12 4.39 -12.70
C HIS A 93 -21.75 4.23 -12.03
N PHE A 94 -20.78 3.60 -12.73
CA PHE A 94 -19.40 3.58 -12.26
C PHE A 94 -18.72 4.92 -12.55
N ASP A 95 -18.04 5.45 -11.54
CA ASP A 95 -17.15 6.59 -11.69
C ASP A 95 -15.79 6.12 -12.22
N LYS A 96 -15.38 6.63 -13.39
CA LYS A 96 -14.10 6.29 -14.01
C LYS A 96 -12.89 6.83 -13.24
N ASP A 97 -13.11 7.85 -12.41
CA ASP A 97 -12.06 8.47 -11.59
C ASP A 97 -11.95 7.80 -10.22
N ASP A 98 -12.97 7.02 -9.81
CA ASP A 98 -12.93 6.17 -8.63
C ASP A 98 -12.23 4.84 -8.94
N LYS A 99 -11.12 4.57 -8.25
CA LYS A 99 -10.30 3.37 -8.46
C LYS A 99 -11.03 2.09 -8.06
N ASP A 100 -11.84 2.14 -7.01
CA ASP A 100 -12.62 0.99 -6.54
C ASP A 100 -13.70 0.65 -7.56
N ASP A 101 -14.34 1.65 -8.14
CA ASP A 101 -15.31 1.44 -9.21
C ASP A 101 -14.64 0.82 -10.44
N LEU A 102 -13.46 1.30 -10.80
CA LEU A 102 -12.68 0.74 -11.91
C LEU A 102 -12.27 -0.71 -11.63
N PHE A 103 -11.88 -1.02 -10.41
CA PHE A 103 -11.55 -2.37 -9.96
C PHE A 103 -12.76 -3.29 -10.07
N ILE A 104 -13.90 -2.91 -9.47
CA ILE A 104 -15.14 -3.68 -9.49
C ILE A 104 -15.65 -3.88 -10.93
N ALA A 105 -15.63 -2.81 -11.74
CA ALA A 105 -16.03 -2.88 -13.14
C ALA A 105 -15.15 -3.86 -13.94
N THR A 106 -13.84 -3.87 -13.68
CA THR A 106 -12.90 -4.80 -14.32
C THR A 106 -13.23 -6.25 -13.98
N VAL A 107 -13.52 -6.55 -12.71
CA VAL A 107 -13.89 -7.90 -12.27
C VAL A 107 -15.24 -8.33 -12.86
N LEU A 108 -16.21 -7.42 -12.92
CA LEU A 108 -17.51 -7.71 -13.55
C LEU A 108 -17.38 -8.01 -15.05
N ASN A 109 -16.55 -7.24 -15.74
CA ASN A 109 -16.29 -7.47 -17.16
C ASN A 109 -15.60 -8.83 -17.38
N PHE A 110 -14.60 -9.12 -16.54
CA PHE A 110 -13.93 -10.42 -16.58
C PHE A 110 -14.92 -11.59 -16.38
N ARG A 111 -15.81 -11.49 -15.38
CA ARG A 111 -16.85 -12.49 -15.10
C ARG A 111 -17.84 -12.64 -16.26
N HIS A 112 -18.19 -11.53 -16.90
CA HIS A 112 -19.07 -11.57 -18.08
C HIS A 112 -18.41 -12.31 -19.26
N ASP A 113 -17.12 -12.04 -19.50
CA ASP A 113 -16.39 -12.64 -20.63
C ASP A 113 -15.98 -14.08 -20.34
N ASN A 114 -15.95 -14.49 -19.06
CA ASN A 114 -15.56 -15.82 -18.61
C ASN A 114 -16.64 -16.44 -17.70
N PRO A 115 -17.84 -16.75 -18.20
CA PRO A 115 -18.98 -17.15 -17.37
C PRO A 115 -18.78 -18.50 -16.65
N ASN A 116 -17.82 -19.31 -17.08
CA ASN A 116 -17.48 -20.59 -16.46
C ASN A 116 -16.44 -20.48 -15.35
N GLU A 117 -15.83 -19.30 -15.17
CA GLU A 117 -14.84 -19.06 -14.13
C GLU A 117 -15.50 -18.46 -12.88
N GLU A 118 -15.37 -19.14 -11.77
CA GLU A 118 -15.76 -18.58 -10.47
C GLU A 118 -14.81 -17.45 -10.11
N THR A 119 -15.36 -16.31 -9.68
CA THR A 119 -14.58 -15.11 -9.28
C THR A 119 -14.85 -14.77 -7.84
N CYS A 120 -13.81 -14.41 -7.08
CA CYS A 120 -13.91 -13.94 -5.71
C CYS A 120 -12.99 -12.74 -5.51
N ILE A 121 -13.49 -11.66 -4.90
CA ILE A 121 -12.68 -10.51 -4.52
C ILE A 121 -12.18 -10.71 -3.09
N ILE A 122 -10.92 -10.36 -2.82
CA ILE A 122 -10.38 -10.28 -1.46
C ILE A 122 -10.10 -8.83 -1.16
N SER A 123 -10.78 -8.29 -0.15
CA SER A 123 -10.57 -6.91 0.30
C SER A 123 -10.93 -6.75 1.78
N ASN A 124 -10.14 -5.93 2.47
CA ASN A 124 -10.44 -5.44 3.82
C ASN A 124 -11.09 -4.04 3.80
N ASP A 125 -11.29 -3.45 2.63
CA ASP A 125 -11.94 -2.16 2.48
C ASP A 125 -13.46 -2.30 2.49
N LEU A 126 -14.12 -1.55 3.39
CA LEU A 126 -15.57 -1.57 3.51
C LEU A 126 -16.26 -1.06 2.25
N GLY A 127 -15.69 -0.05 1.58
CA GLY A 127 -16.23 0.50 0.34
C GLY A 127 -16.30 -0.54 -0.77
N VAL A 128 -15.19 -1.27 -0.97
CA VAL A 128 -15.11 -2.38 -1.93
C VAL A 128 -16.10 -3.49 -1.58
N GLN A 129 -16.20 -3.88 -0.29
CA GLN A 129 -17.13 -4.90 0.17
C GLN A 129 -18.61 -4.53 -0.10
N LEU A 130 -18.97 -3.26 0.15
CA LEU A 130 -20.32 -2.76 -0.13
C LEU A 130 -20.61 -2.76 -1.64
N LYS A 131 -19.67 -2.33 -2.47
CA LYS A 131 -19.78 -2.39 -3.93
C LYS A 131 -19.93 -3.85 -4.42
N CYS A 132 -19.19 -4.80 -3.82
CA CYS A 132 -19.37 -6.23 -4.13
C CYS A 132 -20.79 -6.70 -3.86
N LYS A 133 -21.39 -6.33 -2.72
CA LYS A 133 -22.79 -6.67 -2.38
C LYS A 133 -23.77 -6.08 -3.39
N VAL A 134 -23.62 -4.82 -3.75
CA VAL A 134 -24.49 -4.15 -4.73
C VAL A 134 -24.47 -4.86 -6.10
N HIS A 135 -23.30 -5.36 -6.51
CA HIS A 135 -23.10 -5.99 -7.81
C HIS A 135 -23.16 -7.53 -7.80
N ASN A 136 -23.57 -8.14 -6.67
CA ASN A 136 -23.62 -9.59 -6.50
C ASN A 136 -22.30 -10.28 -6.86
N LEU A 137 -21.17 -9.69 -6.43
CA LEU A 137 -19.85 -10.29 -6.50
C LEU A 137 -19.54 -11.03 -5.20
N GLN A 138 -18.97 -12.22 -5.33
CA GLN A 138 -18.42 -12.91 -4.16
C GLN A 138 -17.21 -12.14 -3.65
N TYR A 139 -17.14 -11.96 -2.33
CA TYR A 139 -15.97 -11.35 -1.69
C TYR A 139 -15.63 -12.07 -0.40
N GLN A 140 -14.38 -11.95 0.01
CA GLN A 140 -13.86 -12.48 1.24
C GLN A 140 -13.01 -11.45 1.96
N ILE A 141 -13.13 -11.42 3.27
CA ILE A 141 -12.31 -10.61 4.16
C ILE A 141 -11.13 -11.48 4.58
N PRO A 142 -9.87 -11.02 4.43
CA PRO A 142 -8.71 -11.79 4.87
C PRO A 142 -8.74 -11.97 6.40
N ALA A 143 -8.23 -13.11 6.88
CA ALA A 143 -8.10 -13.34 8.31
C ALA A 143 -7.09 -12.36 8.94
N GLU A 144 -7.35 -11.93 10.17
CA GLU A 144 -6.50 -10.98 10.90
C GLU A 144 -5.06 -11.48 11.11
N GLU A 145 -4.86 -12.80 11.14
CA GLU A 145 -3.53 -13.40 11.27
C GLU A 145 -2.60 -13.09 10.09
N TYR A 146 -3.17 -12.73 8.94
CA TYR A 146 -2.41 -12.31 7.75
C TYR A 146 -2.11 -10.81 7.75
N LEU A 147 -2.73 -10.02 8.64
CA LEU A 147 -2.41 -8.60 8.76
C LEU A 147 -0.97 -8.43 9.22
N ILE A 148 -0.22 -7.57 8.55
CA ILE A 148 1.13 -7.23 8.98
C ILE A 148 1.01 -6.31 10.19
N GLN A 149 1.40 -6.81 11.35
CA GLN A 149 1.60 -5.98 12.51
C GLN A 149 2.85 -5.14 12.26
N GLU A 150 2.69 -3.87 11.95
CA GLU A 150 3.80 -2.93 12.05
C GLU A 150 4.19 -2.88 13.52
N ASP A 151 5.50 -3.06 13.80
CA ASP A 151 6.02 -3.05 15.16
C ASP A 151 5.74 -1.66 15.76
N ASP A 152 4.67 -1.55 16.53
CA ASP A 152 4.18 -0.28 17.10
C ASP A 152 5.27 0.43 17.91
N ALA A 153 6.18 -0.34 18.51
CA ALA A 153 7.32 0.18 19.26
C ALA A 153 8.31 0.89 18.33
N VAL A 154 8.67 0.27 17.22
CA VAL A 154 9.61 0.83 16.23
C VAL A 154 9.01 2.07 15.56
N THR A 155 7.73 2.02 15.22
CA THR A 155 7.02 3.15 14.61
C THR A 155 6.92 4.33 15.57
N LYS A 156 6.67 4.09 16.86
CA LYS A 156 6.68 5.12 17.92
C LYS A 156 8.07 5.73 18.12
N GLU A 157 9.10 4.89 18.14
CA GLU A 157 10.49 5.33 18.27
C GLU A 157 10.92 6.21 17.07
N ILE A 158 10.61 5.78 15.85
CA ILE A 158 10.87 6.58 14.63
C ILE A 158 10.16 7.92 14.68
N LYS A 159 8.89 7.96 15.08
CA LYS A 159 8.15 9.23 15.25
C LYS A 159 8.79 10.13 16.30
N LYS A 160 9.22 9.57 17.43
CA LYS A 160 9.89 10.30 18.50
C LYS A 160 11.22 10.89 18.02
N LEU A 161 12.06 10.08 17.40
CA LEU A 161 13.36 10.51 16.85
C LEU A 161 13.21 11.55 15.74
N THR A 162 12.20 11.41 14.88
CA THR A 162 11.92 12.38 13.82
C THR A 162 11.45 13.71 14.41
N ALA A 163 10.61 13.69 15.45
CA ALA A 163 10.17 14.91 16.14
C ALA A 163 11.35 15.59 16.83
N GLU A 164 12.24 14.86 17.46
CA GLU A 164 13.44 15.37 18.12
C GLU A 164 14.42 15.98 17.11
N LEU A 165 14.66 15.30 15.98
CA LEU A 165 15.47 15.82 14.89
C LEU A 165 14.92 17.14 14.33
N ASN A 166 13.60 17.23 14.12
CA ASN A 166 12.96 18.45 13.64
C ASN A 166 13.05 19.58 14.69
N ARG A 167 12.94 19.25 15.97
CA ARG A 167 13.14 20.20 17.06
C ARG A 167 14.56 20.75 17.03
N VAL A 168 15.57 19.89 16.93
CA VAL A 168 16.98 20.31 16.87
C VAL A 168 17.26 21.15 15.62
N LYS A 169 16.75 20.75 14.45
CA LYS A 169 16.91 21.52 13.20
C LYS A 169 16.28 22.91 13.24
N ASN A 170 15.21 23.08 14.03
CA ASN A 170 14.48 24.34 14.15
C ASN A 170 14.94 25.18 15.34
N LEU A 171 15.94 24.74 16.12
CA LEU A 171 16.55 25.55 17.15
C LEU A 171 17.34 26.68 16.50
N GLN A 172 16.86 27.92 16.67
CA GLN A 172 17.61 29.11 16.27
C GLN A 172 18.69 29.40 17.32
N PRO A 173 19.91 29.73 16.91
CA PRO A 173 20.94 30.14 17.85
C PRO A 173 20.53 31.44 18.56
N ILE A 174 20.53 31.43 19.90
CA ILE A 174 20.25 32.59 20.68
C ILE A 174 21.56 33.37 20.80
N LEU A 175 21.60 34.55 20.14
CA LEU A 175 22.72 35.49 20.25
C LEU A 175 22.51 36.35 21.48
N ARG A 176 23.34 36.17 22.53
CA ARG A 176 23.40 37.10 23.67
C ARG A 176 24.64 38.01 23.52
N LEU A 177 24.40 39.28 23.42
CA LEU A 177 25.44 40.32 23.49
C LEU A 177 25.59 40.73 24.93
N GLN A 178 26.78 40.52 25.52
CA GLN A 178 27.12 40.96 26.84
C GLN A 178 28.15 42.09 26.71
N PHE A 179 27.85 43.24 27.30
CA PHE A 179 28.75 44.39 27.34
C PHE A 179 29.43 44.41 28.71
N ASP A 180 30.74 44.37 28.73
CA ASP A 180 31.52 44.57 29.92
C ASP A 180 32.58 45.62 29.64
N ASN A 181 32.66 46.64 30.50
CA ASN A 181 33.63 47.75 30.43
C ASN A 181 33.73 48.45 29.06
N GLY A 182 32.64 48.54 28.30
CA GLY A 182 32.59 49.21 26.99
C GLY A 182 33.12 48.38 25.81
N GLU A 183 33.56 47.16 26.04
CA GLU A 183 33.92 46.24 24.97
C GLU A 183 32.77 45.30 24.65
N ILE A 184 32.56 45.04 23.34
CA ILE A 184 31.53 44.14 22.87
C ILE A 184 32.11 42.73 22.85
N PHE A 185 31.76 41.90 23.83
CA PHE A 185 32.03 40.48 23.79
C PHE A 185 30.89 39.75 23.10
N LYS A 186 31.18 39.12 21.96
CA LYS A 186 30.24 38.19 21.30
C LYS A 186 30.34 36.84 21.99
N LYS A 187 29.44 36.54 22.93
CA LYS A 187 29.31 35.21 23.49
C LYS A 187 28.16 34.51 22.75
N PHE A 188 28.52 33.50 21.99
CA PHE A 188 27.53 32.62 21.37
C PHE A 188 27.14 31.54 22.38
N ASP A 189 25.97 31.67 22.97
CA ASP A 189 25.41 30.62 23.81
C ASP A 189 24.63 29.68 22.88
N VAL A 190 25.26 28.60 22.50
CA VAL A 190 24.65 27.59 21.62
C VAL A 190 24.02 26.55 22.52
N THR A 191 22.75 26.30 22.36
CA THR A 191 22.07 25.22 23.06
C THR A 191 22.76 23.88 22.77
N GLU A 192 22.73 22.98 23.74
CA GLU A 192 23.55 21.76 23.87
C GLU A 192 24.04 20.99 22.64
N PRO A 193 23.36 20.88 21.49
CA PRO A 193 23.92 20.14 20.37
C PRO A 193 25.18 20.71 19.74
N TRP A 194 25.55 21.96 20.08
CA TRP A 194 26.65 22.70 19.44
C TRP A 194 27.86 22.94 20.34
N LYS A 195 27.86 22.35 21.53
CA LYS A 195 29.00 22.45 22.46
C LYS A 195 30.29 21.83 21.91
N GLU A 196 30.17 20.89 20.96
CA GLU A 196 31.32 20.21 20.34
C GLU A 196 32.06 21.04 19.28
N TYR A 197 31.52 22.22 18.91
CA TYR A 197 32.09 23.09 17.87
C TYR A 197 32.64 24.42 18.43
N GLN A 198 32.99 24.46 19.72
CA GLN A 198 33.54 25.65 20.39
C GLN A 198 35.06 25.67 20.50
N ASP A 199 35.79 24.87 19.69
CA ASP A 199 37.28 24.92 19.61
C ASP A 199 37.75 25.81 18.46
#